data_6cc3e2cf3485ec36d180e14e851494c8
#
_entry.id   6cc3e2cf3485ec36d180e14e851494c8
#
_cell.length_a   1.000
_cell.length_b   1.000
_cell.length_c   1.000
_cell.angle_alpha   90.00
_cell.angle_beta   90.00
_cell.angle_gamma   90.00
#
_symmetry.space_group_name_H-M   'P 1'
#
loop_
_entity.id
_entity.type
_entity.pdbx_description
1 polymer ?
#
loop_
_entity_poly.entity_id
_entity_poly.type
_entity_poly.pdbx_seq_one_letter_code
_entity_poly.pdbx_strand_id
1 'polypeptide(L)'
;MDNRKIGIFDSGIGGLTCIPYLMKDLPDEHVIFFGDTARTPYGSKSEHVIRRFTLDIANFMKSKDVKMMVAACNTISAVGLSALRDEYPDMPVTGVIEPACDMVAEKCGIDEHIGILATKATVSSNAYVDAIRVRKPDYANIYQTACPAFVPLIEEGITDNNVMKEAIKYYLDDFIRDNKIDMLVLGCTHYQLIRKTLEEIYPGLGIISSSEEVATSIRNILSSRDMLAGPNDEESVFYASDLSENFVNMITALLGKEQEELNIRFKSLDI
;
A
#
# COMPACT_ATOMS: atom_id res chain seq x y z
N MET A 1 -22.02 -16.05 -2.30
CA MET A 1 -20.68 -16.19 -2.94
C MET A 1 -20.65 -15.29 -4.18
N ASP A 2 -19.56 -14.55 -4.37
CA ASP A 2 -19.35 -13.65 -5.50
C ASP A 2 -17.94 -13.87 -6.05
N ASN A 3 -17.82 -14.53 -7.20
CA ASN A 3 -16.53 -14.90 -7.80
C ASN A 3 -15.95 -13.80 -8.71
N ARG A 4 -16.56 -12.60 -8.76
CA ARG A 4 -15.92 -11.45 -9.39
C ARG A 4 -14.61 -11.11 -8.68
N LYS A 5 -13.66 -10.58 -9.42
CA LYS A 5 -12.32 -10.28 -8.91
C LYS A 5 -12.30 -9.06 -8.01
N ILE A 6 -11.31 -8.99 -7.14
CA ILE A 6 -10.99 -7.80 -6.36
C ILE A 6 -10.10 -6.90 -7.24
N GLY A 7 -10.48 -5.64 -7.40
CA GLY A 7 -9.64 -4.63 -8.06
C GLY A 7 -8.64 -4.04 -7.06
N ILE A 8 -7.35 -4.27 -7.27
CA ILE A 8 -6.27 -3.72 -6.44
C ILE A 8 -5.43 -2.80 -7.32
N PHE A 9 -5.13 -1.60 -6.84
CA PHE A 9 -4.34 -0.67 -7.64
C PHE A 9 -3.37 0.16 -6.81
N ASP A 10 -2.29 0.53 -7.48
CA ASP A 10 -1.18 1.31 -6.91
C ASP A 10 -0.68 2.36 -7.91
N SER A 11 0.02 3.37 -7.41
CA SER A 11 0.69 4.39 -8.23
C SER A 11 1.87 3.87 -9.06
N GLY A 12 2.28 2.62 -8.83
CA GLY A 12 3.42 1.97 -9.46
C GLY A 12 3.44 0.48 -9.17
N ILE A 13 4.56 0.00 -8.65
CA ILE A 13 4.81 -1.44 -8.39
C ILE A 13 4.65 -1.84 -6.92
N GLY A 14 4.73 -0.89 -6.00
CA GLY A 14 4.79 -1.17 -4.55
C GLY A 14 3.58 -1.92 -4.01
N GLY A 15 2.39 -1.66 -4.56
CA GLY A 15 1.16 -2.34 -4.16
C GLY A 15 1.15 -3.85 -4.40
N LEU A 16 2.05 -4.38 -5.26
CA LEU A 16 2.22 -5.82 -5.42
C LEU A 16 2.62 -6.51 -4.11
N THR A 17 3.24 -5.79 -3.18
CA THR A 17 3.65 -6.34 -1.87
C THR A 17 2.50 -6.85 -1.02
N CYS A 18 1.25 -6.43 -1.26
CA CYS A 18 0.09 -6.94 -0.54
C CYS A 18 -0.47 -8.26 -1.13
N ILE A 19 -0.13 -8.60 -2.38
CA ILE A 19 -0.71 -9.75 -3.09
C ILE A 19 -0.38 -11.10 -2.42
N PRO A 20 0.87 -11.38 -2.00
CA PRO A 20 1.17 -12.64 -1.31
C PRO A 20 0.35 -12.84 -0.03
N TYR A 21 0.11 -11.78 0.75
CA TYR A 21 -0.71 -11.85 1.96
C TYR A 21 -2.17 -12.14 1.62
N LEU A 22 -2.71 -11.48 0.60
CA LEU A 22 -4.07 -11.72 0.15
C LEU A 22 -4.26 -13.17 -0.36
N MET A 23 -3.37 -13.66 -1.22
CA MET A 23 -3.45 -15.03 -1.77
C MET A 23 -3.31 -16.09 -0.69
N LYS A 24 -2.52 -15.84 0.35
CA LYS A 24 -2.38 -16.74 1.51
C LYS A 24 -3.66 -16.77 2.34
N ASP A 25 -4.24 -15.61 2.59
CA ASP A 25 -5.36 -15.44 3.52
C ASP A 25 -6.72 -15.71 2.89
N LEU A 26 -6.85 -15.47 1.58
CA LEU A 26 -8.08 -15.61 0.79
C LEU A 26 -7.75 -16.37 -0.51
N PRO A 27 -7.44 -17.65 -0.46
CA PRO A 27 -6.93 -18.43 -1.60
C PRO A 27 -7.93 -18.57 -2.76
N ASP A 28 -9.24 -18.46 -2.48
CA ASP A 28 -10.29 -18.53 -3.50
C ASP A 28 -10.57 -17.15 -4.17
N GLU A 29 -9.96 -16.08 -3.67
CA GLU A 29 -10.09 -14.74 -4.24
C GLU A 29 -9.06 -14.50 -5.35
N HIS A 30 -9.53 -13.97 -6.47
CA HIS A 30 -8.66 -13.57 -7.57
C HIS A 30 -8.66 -12.05 -7.73
N VAL A 31 -7.57 -11.51 -8.25
CA VAL A 31 -7.38 -10.07 -8.35
C VAL A 31 -7.26 -9.58 -9.79
N ILE A 32 -7.68 -8.34 -10.02
CA ILE A 32 -7.18 -7.50 -11.09
C ILE A 32 -6.29 -6.46 -10.43
N PHE A 33 -4.99 -6.58 -10.62
CA PHE A 33 -4.04 -5.57 -10.19
C PHE A 33 -3.79 -4.54 -11.29
N PHE A 34 -3.66 -3.26 -10.92
CA PHE A 34 -3.24 -2.20 -11.83
C PHE A 34 -2.15 -1.36 -11.18
N GLY A 35 -0.96 -1.34 -11.79
CA GLY A 35 0.13 -0.45 -11.43
C GLY A 35 0.24 0.70 -12.43
N ASP A 36 0.12 1.94 -11.94
CA ASP A 36 0.21 3.13 -12.80
C ASP A 36 1.66 3.59 -13.00
N THR A 37 2.47 2.68 -13.51
CA THR A 37 3.91 2.80 -13.69
C THR A 37 4.33 3.95 -14.61
N ALA A 38 3.52 4.27 -15.62
CA ALA A 38 3.80 5.39 -16.54
C ALA A 38 3.69 6.77 -15.88
N ARG A 39 2.89 6.90 -14.79
CA ARG A 39 2.65 8.17 -14.10
C ARG A 39 3.25 8.25 -12.69
N THR A 40 3.97 7.20 -12.27
CA THR A 40 4.69 7.16 -10.97
C THR A 40 5.78 8.24 -10.90
N PRO A 41 6.26 8.68 -9.71
CA PRO A 41 5.68 8.44 -8.39
C PRO A 41 4.56 9.45 -8.06
N TYR A 42 3.54 9.04 -7.30
CA TYR A 42 2.46 9.94 -6.87
C TYR A 42 2.83 10.78 -5.64
N GLY A 43 3.77 10.33 -4.84
CA GLY A 43 4.13 10.95 -3.56
C GLY A 43 4.65 12.38 -3.62
N SER A 44 5.01 12.87 -4.82
CA SER A 44 5.46 14.25 -5.08
C SER A 44 4.44 15.10 -5.86
N LYS A 45 3.28 14.52 -6.23
CA LYS A 45 2.25 15.21 -7.01
C LYS A 45 1.28 15.98 -6.11
N SER A 46 0.56 16.95 -6.69
CA SER A 46 -0.51 17.67 -5.99
C SER A 46 -1.72 16.77 -5.74
N GLU A 47 -2.51 17.06 -4.71
CA GLU A 47 -3.74 16.33 -4.39
C GLU A 47 -4.71 16.24 -5.58
N HIS A 48 -4.89 17.35 -6.31
CA HIS A 48 -5.75 17.38 -7.49
C HIS A 48 -5.31 16.34 -8.55
N VAL A 49 -4.02 16.24 -8.81
CA VAL A 49 -3.48 15.26 -9.77
C VAL A 49 -3.66 13.83 -9.25
N ILE A 50 -3.40 13.59 -7.96
CA ILE A 50 -3.56 12.28 -7.35
C ILE A 50 -5.03 11.83 -7.42
N ARG A 51 -5.98 12.69 -7.06
CA ARG A 51 -7.42 12.40 -7.13
C ARG A 51 -7.86 12.08 -8.56
N ARG A 52 -7.45 12.86 -9.55
CA ARG A 52 -7.74 12.60 -10.96
C ARG A 52 -7.23 11.22 -11.38
N PHE A 53 -5.96 10.92 -11.13
CA PHE A 53 -5.37 9.63 -11.50
C PHE A 53 -6.03 8.46 -10.77
N THR A 54 -6.44 8.65 -9.52
CA THR A 54 -7.21 7.65 -8.77
C THR A 54 -8.53 7.32 -9.47
N LEU A 55 -9.26 8.33 -9.92
CA LEU A 55 -10.53 8.13 -10.62
C LEU A 55 -10.34 7.51 -12.02
N ASP A 56 -9.26 7.86 -12.74
CA ASP A 56 -8.93 7.21 -14.02
C ASP A 56 -8.75 5.69 -13.82
N ILE A 57 -7.99 5.29 -12.78
CA ILE A 57 -7.79 3.87 -12.46
C ILE A 57 -9.09 3.22 -12.03
N ALA A 58 -9.89 3.89 -11.21
CA ALA A 58 -11.17 3.36 -10.73
C ALA A 58 -12.17 3.12 -11.87
N ASN A 59 -12.23 4.01 -12.85
CA ASN A 59 -13.02 3.83 -14.07
C ASN A 59 -12.60 2.56 -14.83
N PHE A 60 -11.29 2.33 -14.95
CA PHE A 60 -10.78 1.10 -15.53
C PHE A 60 -11.20 -0.14 -14.71
N MET A 61 -11.04 -0.11 -13.37
CA MET A 61 -11.48 -1.21 -12.51
C MET A 61 -12.98 -1.47 -12.63
N LYS A 62 -13.79 -0.43 -12.65
CA LYS A 62 -15.24 -0.54 -12.86
C LYS A 62 -15.57 -1.21 -14.20
N SER A 63 -14.84 -0.90 -15.27
CA SER A 63 -15.01 -1.52 -16.58
C SER A 63 -14.66 -3.02 -16.62
N LYS A 64 -13.96 -3.50 -15.59
CA LYS A 64 -13.59 -4.92 -15.40
C LYS A 64 -14.55 -5.67 -14.48
N ASP A 65 -15.64 -5.05 -14.07
CA ASP A 65 -16.67 -5.62 -13.18
C ASP A 65 -16.09 -6.20 -11.88
N VAL A 66 -15.15 -5.49 -11.26
CA VAL A 66 -14.61 -5.90 -9.95
C VAL A 66 -15.68 -5.76 -8.87
N LYS A 67 -15.66 -6.67 -7.88
CA LYS A 67 -16.61 -6.63 -6.76
C LYS A 67 -16.24 -5.66 -5.65
N MET A 68 -14.96 -5.27 -5.59
CA MET A 68 -14.39 -4.38 -4.58
C MET A 68 -13.19 -3.66 -5.17
N MET A 69 -12.90 -2.44 -4.70
CA MET A 69 -11.71 -1.67 -5.05
C MET A 69 -10.81 -1.47 -3.83
N VAL A 70 -9.52 -1.72 -4.01
CA VAL A 70 -8.49 -1.60 -2.96
C VAL A 70 -7.39 -0.65 -3.45
N ALA A 71 -7.27 0.51 -2.80
CA ALA A 71 -6.15 1.41 -3.01
C ALA A 71 -4.94 0.89 -2.22
N ALA A 72 -4.10 0.06 -2.86
CA ALA A 72 -2.90 -0.49 -2.23
C ALA A 72 -1.81 0.57 -1.99
N CYS A 73 -1.86 1.70 -2.68
CA CYS A 73 -0.95 2.83 -2.51
C CYS A 73 -1.32 3.68 -1.29
N ASN A 74 -0.36 3.94 -0.41
CA ASN A 74 -0.56 4.84 0.76
C ASN A 74 -0.89 6.28 0.32
N THR A 75 -0.24 6.78 -0.72
CA THR A 75 -0.52 8.13 -1.27
C THR A 75 -1.95 8.23 -1.81
N ILE A 76 -2.42 7.22 -2.54
CA ILE A 76 -3.81 7.17 -3.01
C ILE A 76 -4.77 7.01 -1.83
N SER A 77 -4.46 6.14 -0.87
CA SER A 77 -5.28 5.96 0.35
C SER A 77 -5.42 7.26 1.15
N ALA A 78 -4.35 8.06 1.23
CA ALA A 78 -4.34 9.33 1.96
C ALA A 78 -5.14 10.44 1.28
N VAL A 79 -5.09 10.52 -0.06
CA VAL A 79 -5.54 11.70 -0.82
C VAL A 79 -6.72 11.39 -1.75
N GLY A 80 -6.74 10.20 -2.33
CA GLY A 80 -7.71 9.82 -3.38
C GLY A 80 -8.91 9.01 -2.88
N LEU A 81 -8.81 8.37 -1.69
CA LEU A 81 -9.80 7.39 -1.24
C LEU A 81 -11.20 8.01 -1.02
N SER A 82 -11.27 9.25 -0.53
CA SER A 82 -12.55 9.95 -0.36
C SER A 82 -13.25 10.19 -1.69
N ALA A 83 -12.51 10.69 -2.68
CA ALA A 83 -13.07 10.91 -4.02
C ALA A 83 -13.55 9.60 -4.65
N LEU A 84 -12.86 8.49 -4.39
CA LEU A 84 -13.26 7.17 -4.86
C LEU A 84 -14.57 6.71 -4.20
N ARG A 85 -14.74 6.91 -2.90
CA ARG A 85 -15.98 6.59 -2.16
C ARG A 85 -17.16 7.46 -2.61
N ASP A 86 -16.91 8.71 -2.90
CA ASP A 86 -17.94 9.65 -3.38
C ASP A 86 -18.43 9.28 -4.79
N GLU A 87 -17.51 8.88 -5.69
CA GLU A 87 -17.82 8.50 -7.07
C GLU A 87 -18.52 7.13 -7.15
N TYR A 88 -18.17 6.19 -6.25
CA TYR A 88 -18.69 4.81 -6.26
C TYR A 88 -19.30 4.42 -4.91
N PRO A 89 -20.42 5.05 -4.48
CA PRO A 89 -20.98 4.88 -3.13
C PRO A 89 -21.44 3.45 -2.84
N ASP A 90 -21.84 2.70 -3.85
CA ASP A 90 -22.30 1.30 -3.72
C ASP A 90 -21.16 0.27 -3.79
N MET A 91 -19.96 0.68 -4.23
CA MET A 91 -18.80 -0.18 -4.35
C MET A 91 -18.07 -0.27 -3.01
N PRO A 92 -17.79 -1.47 -2.50
CA PRO A 92 -16.86 -1.61 -1.38
C PRO A 92 -15.48 -1.05 -1.75
N VAL A 93 -15.01 -0.06 -1.00
CA VAL A 93 -13.72 0.59 -1.22
C VAL A 93 -12.93 0.63 0.07
N THR A 94 -11.69 0.17 0.04
CA THR A 94 -10.74 0.31 1.16
C THR A 94 -9.37 0.80 0.67
N GLY A 95 -8.58 1.30 1.61
CA GLY A 95 -7.16 1.61 1.40
C GLY A 95 -6.30 0.84 2.39
N VAL A 96 -5.01 1.15 2.42
CA VAL A 96 -4.03 0.49 3.29
C VAL A 96 -3.75 1.25 4.60
N ILE A 97 -4.21 2.50 4.73
CA ILE A 97 -3.96 3.33 5.93
C ILE A 97 -4.85 2.87 7.09
N GLU A 98 -6.14 2.71 6.86
CA GLU A 98 -7.08 2.33 7.91
C GLU A 98 -6.70 1.01 8.59
N PRO A 99 -6.40 -0.10 7.86
CA PRO A 99 -5.95 -1.35 8.47
C PRO A 99 -4.66 -1.22 9.29
N ALA A 100 -3.69 -0.45 8.80
CA ALA A 100 -2.45 -0.20 9.54
C ALA A 100 -2.71 0.58 10.84
N CYS A 101 -3.67 1.53 10.83
CA CYS A 101 -4.06 2.27 12.03
C CYS A 101 -4.87 1.41 13.02
N ASP A 102 -5.64 0.43 12.55
CA ASP A 102 -6.30 -0.57 13.41
C ASP A 102 -5.24 -1.38 14.16
N MET A 103 -4.18 -1.80 13.47
CA MET A 103 -3.06 -2.52 14.09
C MET A 103 -2.29 -1.66 15.10
N VAL A 104 -2.06 -0.37 14.80
CA VAL A 104 -1.50 0.58 15.78
C VAL A 104 -2.38 0.64 17.03
N ALA A 105 -3.69 0.75 16.85
CA ALA A 105 -4.63 0.81 17.97
C ALA A 105 -4.65 -0.46 18.81
N GLU A 106 -4.43 -1.62 18.20
CA GLU A 106 -4.41 -2.92 18.88
C GLU A 106 -3.08 -3.16 19.60
N LYS A 107 -1.94 -2.90 18.93
CA LYS A 107 -0.61 -3.30 19.41
C LYS A 107 0.08 -2.27 20.29
N CYS A 108 -0.19 -0.97 20.07
CA CYS A 108 0.58 0.08 20.76
C CYS A 108 -0.09 0.56 22.03
N GLY A 109 0.69 0.65 23.12
CA GLY A 109 0.29 1.29 24.37
C GLY A 109 0.14 2.80 24.23
N ILE A 110 -0.59 3.43 25.15
CA ILE A 110 -0.88 4.89 25.10
C ILE A 110 0.39 5.75 25.25
N ASP A 111 1.42 5.24 25.91
CA ASP A 111 2.66 5.92 26.19
C ASP A 111 3.74 5.67 25.11
N GLU A 112 3.50 4.73 24.19
CA GLU A 112 4.46 4.43 23.10
C GLU A 112 4.49 5.55 22.06
N HIS A 113 5.64 5.76 21.46
CA HIS A 113 5.90 6.78 20.46
C HIS A 113 5.88 6.17 19.06
N ILE A 114 4.92 6.58 18.25
CA ILE A 114 4.71 6.07 16.89
C ILE A 114 5.39 6.98 15.88
N GLY A 115 6.29 6.42 15.07
CA GLY A 115 6.89 7.09 13.93
C GLY A 115 6.31 6.60 12.61
N ILE A 116 5.73 7.48 11.82
CA ILE A 116 5.18 7.15 10.50
C ILE A 116 6.18 7.56 9.42
N LEU A 117 6.65 6.59 8.64
CA LEU A 117 7.51 6.82 7.49
C LEU A 117 6.66 6.83 6.22
N ALA A 118 6.64 7.93 5.48
CA ALA A 118 5.74 8.01 4.32
C ALA A 118 6.29 8.91 3.20
N THR A 119 5.54 9.05 2.12
CA THR A 119 5.81 10.03 1.07
C THR A 119 5.44 11.44 1.53
N LYS A 120 5.94 12.46 0.83
CA LYS A 120 5.58 13.87 1.13
C LYS A 120 4.07 14.11 1.10
N ALA A 121 3.37 13.60 0.10
CA ALA A 121 1.92 13.77 -0.02
C ALA A 121 1.17 13.09 1.15
N THR A 122 1.56 11.88 1.54
CA THR A 122 0.96 11.16 2.68
C THR A 122 1.19 11.91 4.00
N VAL A 123 2.41 12.39 4.26
CA VAL A 123 2.71 13.19 5.46
C VAL A 123 1.90 14.48 5.48
N SER A 124 1.88 15.23 4.36
CA SER A 124 1.16 16.50 4.27
C SER A 124 -0.35 16.37 4.44
N SER A 125 -0.93 15.21 4.11
CA SER A 125 -2.37 14.95 4.29
C SER A 125 -2.80 14.71 5.72
N ASN A 126 -1.86 14.41 6.64
CA ASN A 126 -2.12 13.94 8.02
C ASN A 126 -2.98 12.68 8.14
N ALA A 127 -3.24 11.94 7.06
CA ALA A 127 -4.19 10.84 7.03
C ALA A 127 -3.92 9.75 8.09
N TYR A 128 -2.65 9.42 8.35
CA TYR A 128 -2.30 8.47 9.42
C TYR A 128 -2.58 9.02 10.81
N VAL A 129 -2.19 10.27 11.09
CA VAL A 129 -2.38 10.92 12.39
C VAL A 129 -3.87 11.01 12.71
N ASP A 130 -4.67 11.44 11.75
CA ASP A 130 -6.13 11.57 11.92
C ASP A 130 -6.79 10.20 12.11
N ALA A 131 -6.40 9.19 11.32
CA ALA A 131 -6.93 7.85 11.43
C ALA A 131 -6.57 7.16 12.76
N ILE A 132 -5.35 7.38 13.31
CA ILE A 132 -4.97 6.88 14.62
C ILE A 132 -5.77 7.60 15.72
N ARG A 133 -5.92 8.91 15.65
CA ARG A 133 -6.69 9.71 16.63
C ARG A 133 -8.17 9.36 16.68
N VAL A 134 -8.76 8.98 15.54
CA VAL A 134 -10.15 8.47 15.52
C VAL A 134 -10.28 7.19 16.37
N ARG A 135 -9.25 6.32 16.38
CA ARG A 135 -9.24 5.05 17.11
C ARG A 135 -8.80 5.20 18.56
N LYS A 136 -7.87 6.11 18.80
CA LYS A 136 -7.28 6.43 20.10
C LYS A 136 -7.24 7.95 20.30
N PRO A 137 -8.33 8.60 20.72
CA PRO A 137 -8.42 10.08 20.81
C PRO A 137 -7.36 10.72 21.71
N ASP A 138 -6.96 10.03 22.77
CA ASP A 138 -5.99 10.53 23.76
C ASP A 138 -4.54 10.25 23.39
N TYR A 139 -4.29 9.66 22.19
CA TYR A 139 -2.94 9.30 21.76
C TYR A 139 -2.16 10.55 21.33
N ALA A 140 -1.18 10.94 22.12
CA ALA A 140 -0.41 12.18 21.90
C ALA A 140 0.88 11.97 21.06
N ASN A 141 1.51 10.80 21.17
CA ASN A 141 2.88 10.54 20.69
C ASN A 141 2.90 10.00 19.26
N ILE A 142 2.39 10.77 18.30
CA ILE A 142 2.37 10.40 16.89
C ILE A 142 3.25 11.38 16.12
N TYR A 143 4.27 10.87 15.47
CA TYR A 143 5.23 11.63 14.69
C TYR A 143 5.27 11.11 13.27
N GLN A 144 5.57 11.95 12.29
CA GLN A 144 5.69 11.52 10.89
C GLN A 144 6.87 12.19 10.21
N THR A 145 7.53 11.44 9.33
CA THR A 145 8.62 11.93 8.50
C THR A 145 8.47 11.49 7.05
N ALA A 146 8.82 12.39 6.14
CA ALA A 146 8.83 12.09 4.71
C ALA A 146 10.20 11.57 4.28
N CYS A 147 10.24 10.41 3.61
CA CYS A 147 11.47 9.80 3.11
C CYS A 147 11.46 9.73 1.56
N PRO A 148 11.57 10.87 0.87
CA PRO A 148 11.36 10.95 -0.59
C PRO A 148 12.39 10.18 -1.41
N ALA A 149 13.58 9.90 -0.89
CA ALA A 149 14.61 9.15 -1.59
C ALA A 149 14.39 7.63 -1.57
N PHE A 150 13.57 7.08 -0.64
CA PHE A 150 13.45 5.64 -0.50
C PHE A 150 12.82 4.98 -1.72
N VAL A 151 11.71 5.51 -2.25
CA VAL A 151 11.04 4.91 -3.41
C VAL A 151 11.98 4.82 -4.63
N PRO A 152 12.65 5.92 -5.09
CA PRO A 152 13.60 5.82 -6.19
C PRO A 152 14.73 4.80 -5.97
N LEU A 153 15.31 4.75 -4.77
CA LEU A 153 16.37 3.79 -4.46
C LEU A 153 15.84 2.35 -4.52
N ILE A 154 14.68 2.09 -3.98
CA ILE A 154 14.07 0.75 -3.97
C ILE A 154 13.73 0.30 -5.40
N GLU A 155 13.20 1.18 -6.23
CA GLU A 155 12.88 0.89 -7.64
C GLU A 155 14.14 0.57 -8.48
N GLU A 156 15.31 1.11 -8.10
CA GLU A 156 16.62 0.75 -8.65
C GLU A 156 17.23 -0.53 -8.01
N GLY A 157 16.48 -1.24 -7.18
CA GLY A 157 16.95 -2.46 -6.50
C GLY A 157 17.92 -2.22 -5.33
N ILE A 158 18.07 -0.97 -4.90
CA ILE A 158 18.93 -0.57 -3.77
C ILE A 158 18.14 -0.73 -2.48
N THR A 159 18.23 -1.90 -1.83
CA THR A 159 17.41 -2.23 -0.66
C THR A 159 18.22 -2.58 0.60
N ASP A 160 19.42 -3.17 0.46
CA ASP A 160 20.20 -3.71 1.60
C ASP A 160 21.68 -3.30 1.61
N ASN A 161 22.10 -2.51 0.61
CA ASN A 161 23.49 -2.05 0.49
C ASN A 161 23.77 -0.78 1.33
N ASN A 162 25.03 -0.34 1.31
CA ASN A 162 25.46 0.85 2.08
C ASN A 162 24.71 2.13 1.68
N VAL A 163 24.32 2.29 0.42
CA VAL A 163 23.57 3.47 -0.06
C VAL A 163 22.22 3.57 0.65
N MET A 164 21.47 2.46 0.69
CA MET A 164 20.19 2.41 1.41
C MET A 164 20.40 2.61 2.91
N LYS A 165 21.42 1.97 3.51
CA LYS A 165 21.71 2.12 4.96
C LYS A 165 22.02 3.57 5.33
N GLU A 166 22.78 4.27 4.53
CA GLU A 166 23.06 5.71 4.77
C GLU A 166 21.82 6.59 4.51
N ALA A 167 21.00 6.27 3.51
CA ALA A 167 19.75 6.97 3.30
C ALA A 167 18.77 6.78 4.48
N ILE A 168 18.68 5.57 5.02
CA ILE A 168 17.85 5.27 6.20
C ILE A 168 18.32 6.10 7.40
N LYS A 169 19.62 6.08 7.71
CA LYS A 169 20.18 6.86 8.81
C LYS A 169 19.96 8.36 8.63
N TYR A 170 20.16 8.86 7.41
CA TYR A 170 19.95 10.28 7.09
C TYR A 170 18.54 10.78 7.44
N TYR A 171 17.51 9.97 7.16
CA TYR A 171 16.13 10.36 7.46
C TYR A 171 15.70 10.02 8.88
N LEU A 172 16.27 8.97 9.50
CA LEU A 172 15.67 8.36 10.67
C LEU A 172 16.48 8.47 11.96
N ASP A 173 17.82 8.65 11.93
CA ASP A 173 18.62 8.67 13.17
C ASP A 173 18.14 9.76 14.15
N ASP A 174 18.05 11.00 13.69
CA ASP A 174 17.55 12.10 14.51
C ASP A 174 16.05 11.96 14.78
N PHE A 175 15.27 11.54 13.80
CA PHE A 175 13.82 11.36 13.95
C PHE A 175 13.47 10.35 15.05
N ILE A 176 14.14 9.20 15.06
CA ILE A 176 13.93 8.14 16.07
C ILE A 176 14.42 8.58 17.44
N ARG A 177 15.65 9.13 17.50
CA ARG A 177 16.26 9.54 18.76
C ARG A 177 15.48 10.66 19.44
N ASP A 178 15.18 11.74 18.70
CA ASP A 178 14.63 12.97 19.28
C ASP A 178 13.15 12.80 19.68
N ASN A 179 12.42 11.94 18.97
CA ASN A 179 11.03 11.63 19.27
C ASN A 179 10.87 10.32 20.09
N LYS A 180 11.96 9.64 20.44
CA LYS A 180 11.96 8.38 21.21
C LYS A 180 11.04 7.32 20.62
N ILE A 181 11.10 7.13 19.31
CA ILE A 181 10.18 6.23 18.58
C ILE A 181 10.35 4.79 19.06
N ASP A 182 9.25 4.17 19.46
CA ASP A 182 9.15 2.77 19.86
C ASP A 182 8.64 1.88 18.73
N MET A 183 7.78 2.43 17.87
CA MET A 183 7.12 1.72 16.78
C MET A 183 7.19 2.52 15.48
N LEU A 184 7.61 1.90 14.39
CA LEU A 184 7.53 2.47 13.04
C LEU A 184 6.34 1.92 12.26
N VAL A 185 5.61 2.80 11.59
CA VAL A 185 4.61 2.45 10.60
C VAL A 185 5.17 2.71 9.20
N LEU A 186 5.23 1.68 8.38
CA LEU A 186 5.65 1.79 6.99
C LEU A 186 4.49 2.32 6.13
N GLY A 187 4.39 3.64 6.05
CA GLY A 187 3.35 4.37 5.33
C GLY A 187 3.63 4.53 3.82
N CYS A 188 4.33 3.57 3.25
CA CYS A 188 4.53 3.40 1.80
C CYS A 188 4.72 1.92 1.50
N THR A 189 4.07 1.43 0.46
CA THR A 189 4.12 0.02 0.03
C THR A 189 5.54 -0.45 -0.33
N HIS A 190 6.35 0.44 -0.88
CA HIS A 190 7.76 0.14 -1.18
C HIS A 190 8.59 -0.10 0.07
N TYR A 191 8.28 0.53 1.20
CA TYR A 191 9.12 0.46 2.40
C TYR A 191 9.13 -0.92 3.04
N GLN A 192 8.15 -1.78 2.72
CA GLN A 192 8.18 -3.19 3.09
C GLN A 192 9.44 -3.90 2.55
N LEU A 193 9.95 -3.49 1.39
CA LEU A 193 11.12 -4.10 0.75
C LEU A 193 12.45 -3.76 1.47
N ILE A 194 12.46 -2.72 2.29
CA ILE A 194 13.61 -2.35 3.14
C ILE A 194 13.40 -2.66 4.63
N ARG A 195 12.31 -3.37 4.97
CA ARG A 195 11.98 -3.73 6.36
C ARG A 195 13.14 -4.42 7.07
N LYS A 196 13.75 -5.43 6.43
CA LYS A 196 14.88 -6.16 6.99
C LYS A 196 16.07 -5.24 7.28
N THR A 197 16.37 -4.32 6.39
CA THR A 197 17.44 -3.33 6.57
C THR A 197 17.14 -2.37 7.71
N LEU A 198 15.88 -1.96 7.89
CA LEU A 198 15.45 -1.17 9.05
C LEU A 198 15.64 -1.94 10.38
N GLU A 199 15.23 -3.21 10.42
CA GLU A 199 15.39 -4.09 11.59
C GLU A 199 16.87 -4.32 11.95
N GLU A 200 17.76 -4.41 10.94
CA GLU A 200 19.20 -4.52 11.14
C GLU A 200 19.82 -3.24 11.73
N ILE A 201 19.37 -2.05 11.27
CA ILE A 201 19.92 -0.76 11.73
C ILE A 201 19.36 -0.38 13.11
N TYR A 202 18.09 -0.65 13.35
CA TYR A 202 17.38 -0.30 14.59
C TYR A 202 16.81 -1.55 15.28
N PRO A 203 17.68 -2.40 15.85
CA PRO A 203 17.24 -3.63 16.51
C PRO A 203 16.37 -3.31 17.74
N GLY A 204 15.21 -3.97 17.82
CA GLY A 204 14.25 -3.78 18.91
C GLY A 204 13.16 -2.74 18.64
N LEU A 205 13.24 -1.99 17.54
CA LEU A 205 12.17 -1.11 17.10
C LEU A 205 11.02 -1.94 16.50
N GLY A 206 9.79 -1.73 16.97
CA GLY A 206 8.63 -2.39 16.40
C GLY A 206 8.32 -1.86 14.98
N ILE A 207 7.86 -2.72 14.08
CA ILE A 207 7.49 -2.31 12.70
C ILE A 207 6.10 -2.84 12.34
N ILE A 208 5.21 -1.95 11.92
CA ILE A 208 3.90 -2.23 11.35
C ILE A 208 3.94 -1.92 9.85
N SER A 209 3.49 -2.86 9.02
CA SER A 209 3.41 -2.69 7.57
C SER A 209 1.96 -2.54 7.11
N SER A 210 1.68 -1.50 6.33
CA SER A 210 0.37 -1.29 5.73
C SER A 210 0.00 -2.37 4.70
N SER A 211 0.98 -3.05 4.09
CA SER A 211 0.75 -4.10 3.10
C SER A 211 0.29 -5.43 3.73
N GLU A 212 0.67 -5.72 4.97
CA GLU A 212 0.30 -6.95 5.66
C GLU A 212 -1.17 -6.93 6.11
N GLU A 213 -1.62 -5.81 6.62
CA GLU A 213 -2.90 -5.69 7.31
C GLU A 213 -4.11 -5.56 6.36
N VAL A 214 -3.86 -5.22 5.08
CA VAL A 214 -4.95 -4.99 4.12
C VAL A 214 -5.74 -6.27 3.82
N ALA A 215 -5.12 -7.45 3.85
CA ALA A 215 -5.79 -8.73 3.59
C ALA A 215 -6.89 -9.02 4.63
N THR A 216 -6.63 -8.75 5.90
CA THR A 216 -7.62 -8.87 6.98
C THR A 216 -8.79 -7.92 6.77
N SER A 217 -8.53 -6.67 6.38
CA SER A 217 -9.58 -5.69 6.08
C SER A 217 -10.45 -6.12 4.90
N ILE A 218 -9.85 -6.62 3.82
CA ILE A 218 -10.56 -7.15 2.64
C ILE A 218 -11.48 -8.30 3.08
N ARG A 219 -10.96 -9.27 3.83
CA ARG A 219 -11.76 -10.39 4.35
C ARG A 219 -12.98 -9.92 5.13
N ASN A 220 -12.79 -8.99 6.06
CA ASN A 220 -13.87 -8.47 6.90
C ASN A 220 -14.95 -7.77 6.07
N ILE A 221 -14.57 -6.94 5.11
CA ILE A 221 -15.49 -6.25 4.22
C ILE A 221 -16.29 -7.24 3.36
N LEU A 222 -15.62 -8.19 2.71
CA LEU A 222 -16.28 -9.19 1.87
C LEU A 222 -17.18 -10.12 2.67
N SER A 223 -16.72 -10.58 3.85
CA SER A 223 -17.52 -11.43 4.73
C SER A 223 -18.78 -10.72 5.23
N SER A 224 -18.68 -9.46 5.65
CA SER A 224 -19.83 -8.68 6.16
C SER A 224 -20.90 -8.40 5.10
N ARG A 225 -20.57 -8.59 3.82
CA ARG A 225 -21.45 -8.37 2.68
C ARG A 225 -21.85 -9.65 1.92
N ASP A 226 -21.49 -10.83 2.45
CA ASP A 226 -21.69 -12.14 1.79
C ASP A 226 -21.06 -12.23 0.38
N MET A 227 -19.92 -11.54 0.18
CA MET A 227 -19.23 -11.39 -1.10
C MET A 227 -17.96 -12.24 -1.22
N LEU A 228 -17.64 -13.10 -0.25
CA LEU A 228 -16.51 -14.01 -0.36
C LEU A 228 -16.69 -14.94 -1.56
N ALA A 229 -15.60 -15.18 -2.31
CA ALA A 229 -15.57 -16.17 -3.37
C ALA A 229 -15.66 -17.59 -2.82
N GLY A 230 -16.15 -18.50 -3.62
CA GLY A 230 -15.96 -19.93 -3.42
C GLY A 230 -14.90 -20.47 -4.36
N PRO A 231 -14.54 -21.76 -4.22
CA PRO A 231 -13.58 -22.39 -5.13
C PRO A 231 -13.98 -22.17 -6.59
N ASN A 232 -13.04 -21.70 -7.39
CA ASN A 232 -13.27 -21.40 -8.81
C ASN A 232 -11.95 -21.50 -9.59
N ASP A 233 -12.04 -21.56 -10.93
CA ASP A 233 -10.90 -21.67 -11.85
C ASP A 233 -10.48 -20.31 -12.47
N GLU A 234 -10.88 -19.19 -11.85
CA GLU A 234 -10.47 -17.87 -12.30
C GLU A 234 -8.98 -17.62 -12.09
N GLU A 235 -8.39 -16.71 -12.87
CA GLU A 235 -6.99 -16.32 -12.75
C GLU A 235 -6.86 -14.84 -12.38
N SER A 236 -5.88 -14.53 -11.55
CA SER A 236 -5.49 -13.14 -11.30
C SER A 236 -4.84 -12.52 -12.54
N VAL A 237 -5.11 -11.23 -12.79
CA VAL A 237 -4.58 -10.50 -13.94
C VAL A 237 -3.86 -9.25 -13.46
N PHE A 238 -2.67 -9.01 -13.98
CA PHE A 238 -1.80 -7.92 -13.56
C PHE A 238 -1.58 -6.93 -14.69
N TYR A 239 -2.11 -5.73 -14.54
CA TYR A 239 -1.94 -4.65 -15.51
C TYR A 239 -0.89 -3.64 -15.05
N ALA A 240 -0.14 -3.11 -16.02
CA ALA A 240 0.70 -1.93 -15.82
C ALA A 240 0.46 -0.91 -16.93
N SER A 241 0.54 0.38 -16.61
CA SER A 241 0.44 1.45 -17.60
C SER A 241 1.74 1.66 -18.38
N ASP A 242 2.85 1.13 -17.88
CA ASP A 242 4.11 0.89 -18.59
C ASP A 242 4.70 -0.44 -18.11
N LEU A 243 4.89 -1.40 -19.03
CA LEU A 243 5.45 -2.73 -18.73
C LEU A 243 6.97 -2.66 -18.65
N SER A 244 7.50 -2.09 -17.58
CA SER A 244 8.94 -2.10 -17.31
C SER A 244 9.43 -3.49 -16.87
N GLU A 245 10.72 -3.77 -17.07
CA GLU A 245 11.35 -4.99 -16.52
C GLU A 245 11.19 -5.06 -14.99
N ASN A 246 11.27 -3.91 -14.30
CA ASN A 246 11.08 -3.85 -12.84
C ASN A 246 9.70 -4.32 -12.40
N PHE A 247 8.63 -4.03 -13.16
CA PHE A 247 7.30 -4.54 -12.86
C PHE A 247 7.25 -6.06 -12.96
N VAL A 248 7.78 -6.62 -14.05
CA VAL A 248 7.81 -8.07 -14.27
C VAL A 248 8.66 -8.76 -13.22
N ASN A 249 9.87 -8.27 -12.96
CA ASN A 249 10.77 -8.82 -11.95
C ASN A 249 10.18 -8.78 -10.54
N MET A 250 9.50 -7.69 -10.19
CA MET A 250 8.86 -7.56 -8.87
C MET A 250 7.75 -8.60 -8.68
N ILE A 251 6.86 -8.75 -9.66
CA ILE A 251 5.74 -9.68 -9.53
C ILE A 251 6.19 -11.13 -9.53
N THR A 252 7.16 -11.52 -10.38
CA THR A 252 7.72 -12.87 -10.40
C THR A 252 8.40 -13.20 -9.07
N ALA A 253 9.21 -12.27 -8.54
CA ALA A 253 9.87 -12.44 -7.25
C ALA A 253 8.87 -12.56 -6.08
N LEU A 254 7.83 -11.73 -6.04
CA LEU A 254 6.84 -11.74 -4.95
C LEU A 254 5.93 -12.97 -4.97
N LEU A 255 5.59 -13.47 -6.16
CA LEU A 255 4.70 -14.63 -6.30
C LEU A 255 5.44 -15.96 -6.42
N GLY A 256 6.77 -15.93 -6.60
CA GLY A 256 7.58 -17.14 -6.79
C GLY A 256 7.18 -17.93 -8.03
N LYS A 257 6.76 -17.23 -9.11
CA LYS A 257 6.29 -17.78 -10.36
C LYS A 257 7.11 -17.24 -11.53
N GLU A 258 7.24 -18.03 -12.59
CA GLU A 258 7.85 -17.55 -13.83
C GLU A 258 6.87 -16.61 -14.58
N GLN A 259 7.41 -15.75 -15.45
CA GLN A 259 6.59 -14.75 -16.17
C GLN A 259 5.49 -15.40 -17.01
N GLU A 260 5.78 -16.54 -17.62
CA GLU A 260 4.86 -17.30 -18.48
C GLU A 260 3.67 -17.89 -17.72
N GLU A 261 3.77 -18.03 -16.40
CA GLU A 261 2.70 -18.49 -15.51
C GLU A 261 1.80 -17.35 -15.03
N LEU A 262 2.14 -16.11 -15.38
CA LEU A 262 1.46 -14.91 -14.90
C LEU A 262 0.71 -14.21 -16.04
N ASN A 263 -0.54 -13.85 -15.79
CA ASN A 263 -1.36 -13.09 -16.75
C ASN A 263 -1.03 -11.59 -16.65
N ILE A 264 0.09 -11.18 -17.25
CA ILE A 264 0.58 -9.80 -17.24
C ILE A 264 0.14 -9.09 -18.52
N ARG A 265 -0.39 -7.87 -18.40
CA ARG A 265 -0.94 -7.09 -19.51
C ARG A 265 -0.56 -5.62 -19.44
N PHE A 266 -0.32 -5.05 -20.59
CA PHE A 266 -0.23 -3.59 -20.76
C PHE A 266 -1.61 -2.95 -20.84
N LYS A 267 -1.78 -1.80 -20.19
CA LYS A 267 -2.97 -0.97 -20.34
C LYS A 267 -2.65 0.50 -20.07
N SER A 268 -2.55 1.30 -21.12
CA SER A 268 -2.52 2.76 -20.97
C SER A 268 -3.88 3.29 -20.49
N LEU A 269 -3.83 4.24 -19.58
CA LEU A 269 -4.97 5.06 -19.15
C LEU A 269 -4.88 6.46 -19.78
N ASP A 270 -4.40 6.53 -21.02
CA ASP A 270 -4.25 7.80 -21.74
C ASP A 270 -5.55 8.55 -21.81
N ILE A 271 -5.38 9.81 -21.63
CA ILE A 271 -6.34 10.90 -21.63
C ILE A 271 -6.79 11.20 -23.06
#